data_86f03d474aa2239a8e3494ab34e79b66
#
_entry.id   86f03d474aa2239a8e3494ab34e79b66
#
_cell.length_a   1.000
_cell.length_b   1.000
_cell.length_c   1.000
_cell.angle_alpha   90.00
_cell.angle_beta   90.00
_cell.angle_gamma   90.00
#
_symmetry.space_group_name_H-M   'P 1'
#
loop_
_entity.id
_entity.type
_entity.pdbx_description
1 polymer ?
#
loop_
_entity_poly.entity_id
_entity_poly.type
_entity_poly.pdbx_seq_one_letter_code
_entity_poly.pdbx_strand_id
1 'polypeptide(L)'
;SRILTTIASLAWLPNLCIWAVSWLFGAGFHIGELATFTLWIGQGRSLPPLPVFGLLPQAVGDEGIRFAVVLIPLVVGFVAGLASMAMKSGFRIIVGSASDPLDRKDLILELAYPAGGFCLSSVVISLLSSVMFGVSNGSLGKARLKYVGVDVMQSAQAVGRPSAMGLCMAWVLALIGVAIVFGIRWIARRTGAQRAATTHPRTIVSRKSIQSTTKKEHDDQHESTDTTGSGVRLP
;
A
#
# COMPACT_ATOMS: atom_id res chain seq x y z
N SER A 1 -44.84 -3.53 -27.35
CA SER A 1 -44.37 -2.50 -26.42
C SER A 1 -43.62 -3.05 -25.21
N ARG A 2 -43.88 -4.29 -24.73
CA ARG A 2 -43.14 -4.92 -23.61
C ARG A 2 -41.63 -5.05 -23.89
N ILE A 3 -41.26 -5.38 -25.13
CA ILE A 3 -39.87 -5.53 -25.56
C ILE A 3 -39.12 -4.18 -25.44
N LEU A 4 -39.76 -3.09 -25.87
CA LEU A 4 -39.15 -1.74 -25.77
C LEU A 4 -38.90 -1.30 -24.32
N THR A 5 -39.85 -1.58 -23.42
CA THR A 5 -39.66 -1.29 -21.98
C THR A 5 -38.57 -2.14 -21.35
N THR A 6 -38.42 -3.40 -21.76
CA THR A 6 -37.33 -4.27 -21.30
C THR A 6 -35.98 -3.78 -21.79
N ILE A 7 -35.86 -3.40 -23.08
CA ILE A 7 -34.63 -2.85 -23.66
C ILE A 7 -34.26 -1.54 -22.95
N ALA A 8 -35.21 -0.65 -22.73
CA ALA A 8 -34.99 0.60 -22.01
C ALA A 8 -34.55 0.35 -20.56
N SER A 9 -35.16 -0.63 -19.87
CA SER A 9 -34.74 -1.02 -18.50
C SER A 9 -33.34 -1.60 -18.47
N LEU A 10 -32.96 -2.38 -19.50
CA LEU A 10 -31.61 -2.94 -19.61
C LEU A 10 -30.54 -1.85 -19.85
N ALA A 11 -30.88 -0.86 -20.66
CA ALA A 11 -29.98 0.29 -20.93
C ALA A 11 -29.72 1.14 -19.66
N TRP A 12 -30.66 1.11 -18.72
CA TRP A 12 -30.51 1.84 -17.43
C TRP A 12 -29.76 1.05 -16.36
N LEU A 13 -29.57 -0.24 -16.56
CA LEU A 13 -28.93 -1.13 -15.59
C LEU A 13 -27.54 -0.64 -15.13
N PRO A 14 -26.63 -0.14 -15.97
CA PRO A 14 -25.35 0.39 -15.53
C PRO A 14 -25.50 1.56 -14.55
N ASN A 15 -26.43 2.49 -14.83
CA ASN A 15 -26.69 3.63 -13.94
C ASN A 15 -27.25 3.17 -12.58
N LEU A 16 -28.16 2.19 -12.60
CA LEU A 16 -28.70 1.61 -11.37
C LEU A 16 -27.62 0.93 -10.54
N CYS A 17 -26.67 0.24 -11.17
CA CYS A 17 -25.52 -0.33 -10.47
C CYS A 17 -24.68 0.74 -9.78
N ILE A 18 -24.43 1.87 -10.47
CA ILE A 18 -23.66 2.99 -9.88
C ILE A 18 -24.44 3.63 -8.72
N TRP A 19 -25.76 3.79 -8.85
CA TRP A 19 -26.60 4.31 -7.79
C TRP A 19 -26.66 3.34 -6.59
N ALA A 20 -26.73 2.04 -6.85
CA ALA A 20 -26.66 1.03 -5.82
C ALA A 20 -25.33 1.06 -5.06
N VAL A 21 -24.21 1.27 -5.74
CA VAL A 21 -22.89 1.46 -5.12
C VAL A 21 -22.86 2.72 -4.24
N SER A 22 -23.40 3.85 -4.73
CA SER A 22 -23.51 5.07 -3.94
C SER A 22 -24.38 4.87 -2.69
N TRP A 23 -25.51 4.18 -2.85
CA TRP A 23 -26.39 3.84 -1.73
C TRP A 23 -25.68 2.93 -0.72
N LEU A 24 -25.00 1.89 -1.19
CA LEU A 24 -24.27 0.92 -0.39
C LEU A 24 -23.21 1.61 0.48
N PHE A 25 -22.51 2.60 -0.05
CA PHE A 25 -21.46 3.32 0.68
C PHE A 25 -21.99 4.51 1.50
N GLY A 26 -23.32 4.65 1.60
CA GLY A 26 -23.96 5.58 2.53
C GLY A 26 -24.25 6.98 1.98
N ALA A 27 -23.80 7.31 0.76
CA ALA A 27 -24.10 8.60 0.16
C ALA A 27 -25.55 8.67 -0.38
N GLY A 28 -26.05 7.56 -0.94
CA GLY A 28 -27.41 7.49 -1.48
C GLY A 28 -27.55 8.09 -2.88
N PHE A 29 -28.79 8.14 -3.35
CA PHE A 29 -29.15 8.76 -4.63
C PHE A 29 -30.52 9.44 -4.54
N HIS A 30 -30.78 10.35 -5.47
CA HIS A 30 -32.01 11.16 -5.53
C HIS A 30 -32.70 10.98 -6.89
N ILE A 31 -34.02 10.88 -6.86
CA ILE A 31 -34.87 10.90 -8.05
C ILE A 31 -35.65 12.22 -8.04
N GLY A 32 -35.03 13.26 -8.58
CA GLY A 32 -35.56 14.61 -8.51
C GLY A 32 -35.80 15.05 -7.07
N GLU A 33 -36.87 15.83 -6.86
CA GLU A 33 -37.35 16.23 -5.54
C GLU A 33 -38.35 15.22 -4.94
N LEU A 34 -38.60 14.12 -5.66
CA LEU A 34 -39.69 13.19 -5.31
C LEU A 34 -39.23 12.06 -4.39
N ALA A 35 -37.97 11.64 -4.48
CA ALA A 35 -37.48 10.51 -3.72
C ALA A 35 -36.00 10.62 -3.39
N THR A 36 -35.69 10.25 -2.14
CA THR A 36 -34.32 10.15 -1.61
C THR A 36 -34.13 8.75 -1.04
N PHE A 37 -33.10 8.09 -1.50
CA PHE A 37 -32.73 6.75 -1.05
C PHE A 37 -31.33 6.76 -0.46
N THR A 38 -31.24 6.57 0.84
CA THR A 38 -29.99 6.36 1.58
C THR A 38 -30.08 5.08 2.40
N LEU A 39 -28.99 4.64 3.02
CA LEU A 39 -29.02 3.51 3.95
C LEU A 39 -29.96 3.76 5.16
N TRP A 40 -30.18 5.03 5.52
CA TRP A 40 -30.97 5.45 6.67
C TRP A 40 -32.42 5.80 6.32
N ILE A 41 -32.65 6.32 5.12
CA ILE A 41 -33.92 6.87 4.70
C ILE A 41 -34.29 6.31 3.32
N GLY A 42 -35.45 5.68 3.24
CA GLY A 42 -36.08 5.28 1.99
C GLY A 42 -37.40 6.02 1.83
N GLN A 43 -37.37 7.27 1.36
CA GLN A 43 -38.59 8.05 1.15
C GLN A 43 -38.83 8.25 -0.36
N GLY A 44 -39.93 7.73 -0.87
CA GLY A 44 -40.42 7.98 -2.21
C GLY A 44 -41.87 8.44 -2.15
N ARG A 45 -42.14 9.64 -2.63
CA ARG A 45 -43.50 10.15 -2.83
C ARG A 45 -43.89 10.01 -4.30
N SER A 46 -44.94 9.28 -4.58
CA SER A 46 -45.60 9.21 -5.91
C SER A 46 -44.64 9.02 -7.09
N LEU A 47 -43.80 7.98 -7.01
CA LEU A 47 -42.97 7.59 -8.16
C LEU A 47 -43.83 7.08 -9.32
N PRO A 48 -43.45 7.39 -10.58
CA PRO A 48 -44.13 6.84 -11.73
C PRO A 48 -44.13 5.30 -11.68
N PRO A 49 -45.17 4.62 -12.14
CA PRO A 49 -45.27 3.15 -12.12
C PRO A 49 -44.36 2.51 -13.18
N LEU A 50 -43.04 2.66 -13.04
CA LEU A 50 -42.04 1.99 -13.85
C LEU A 50 -41.54 0.74 -13.15
N PRO A 51 -41.43 -0.40 -13.84
CA PRO A 51 -40.97 -1.65 -13.26
C PRO A 51 -39.60 -1.55 -12.55
N VAL A 52 -38.76 -0.67 -13.05
CA VAL A 52 -37.41 -0.39 -12.50
C VAL A 52 -37.46 0.15 -11.07
N PHE A 53 -38.50 0.92 -10.73
CA PHE A 53 -38.63 1.48 -9.37
C PHE A 53 -39.05 0.45 -8.31
N GLY A 54 -39.52 -0.72 -8.75
CA GLY A 54 -39.76 -1.86 -7.86
C GLY A 54 -38.49 -2.52 -7.34
N LEU A 55 -37.31 -2.24 -7.95
CA LEU A 55 -36.01 -2.74 -7.53
C LEU A 55 -35.26 -1.78 -6.62
N LEU A 56 -35.86 -0.64 -6.24
CA LEU A 56 -35.20 0.35 -5.41
C LEU A 56 -34.96 -0.20 -3.99
N PRO A 57 -33.77 0.03 -3.44
CA PRO A 57 -33.43 -0.47 -2.11
C PRO A 57 -34.24 0.24 -1.02
N GLN A 58 -34.66 -0.51 -0.03
CA GLN A 58 -35.28 0.04 1.18
C GLN A 58 -34.23 0.39 2.22
N ALA A 59 -34.55 1.29 3.14
CA ALA A 59 -33.67 1.62 4.26
C ALA A 59 -33.38 0.36 5.08
N VAL A 60 -32.12 0.17 5.45
CA VAL A 60 -31.71 -0.95 6.30
C VAL A 60 -32.10 -0.66 7.74
N GLY A 61 -32.87 -1.53 8.37
CA GLY A 61 -33.33 -1.36 9.75
C GLY A 61 -32.25 -1.62 10.81
N ASP A 62 -31.31 -2.54 10.50
CA ASP A 62 -30.26 -2.97 11.42
C ASP A 62 -29.03 -2.06 11.35
N GLU A 63 -28.65 -1.49 12.51
CA GLU A 63 -27.49 -0.61 12.61
C GLU A 63 -26.16 -1.37 12.36
N GLY A 64 -26.06 -2.61 12.81
CA GLY A 64 -24.86 -3.42 12.61
C GLY A 64 -24.58 -3.65 11.13
N ILE A 65 -25.61 -3.96 10.35
CA ILE A 65 -25.51 -4.13 8.90
C ILE A 65 -25.13 -2.81 8.23
N ARG A 66 -25.70 -1.68 8.64
CA ARG A 66 -25.32 -0.35 8.10
C ARG A 66 -23.83 -0.06 8.27
N PHE A 67 -23.32 -0.24 9.49
CA PHE A 67 -21.91 -0.03 9.79
C PHE A 67 -21.02 -0.99 9.02
N ALA A 68 -21.38 -2.27 8.94
CA ALA A 68 -20.62 -3.26 8.19
C ALA A 68 -20.47 -2.88 6.71
N VAL A 69 -21.58 -2.41 6.11
CA VAL A 69 -21.61 -2.03 4.69
C VAL A 69 -20.78 -0.76 4.42
N VAL A 70 -20.89 0.26 5.28
CA VAL A 70 -20.11 1.51 5.15
C VAL A 70 -18.60 1.26 5.36
N LEU A 71 -18.24 0.22 6.10
CA LEU A 71 -16.83 -0.18 6.29
C LEU A 71 -16.22 -0.91 5.10
N ILE A 72 -17.01 -1.37 4.14
CA ILE A 72 -16.50 -2.12 2.96
C ILE A 72 -15.35 -1.39 2.24
N PRO A 73 -15.46 -0.09 1.87
CA PRO A 73 -14.38 0.61 1.19
C PRO A 73 -13.09 0.69 2.02
N LEU A 74 -13.20 0.82 3.35
CA LEU A 74 -12.07 0.81 4.26
C LEU A 74 -11.36 -0.55 4.26
N VAL A 75 -12.13 -1.64 4.39
CA VAL A 75 -11.60 -3.01 4.40
C VAL A 75 -10.95 -3.34 3.04
N VAL A 76 -11.61 -2.97 1.94
CA VAL A 76 -11.06 -3.18 0.60
C VAL A 76 -9.76 -2.39 0.42
N GLY A 77 -9.72 -1.12 0.84
CA GLY A 77 -8.49 -0.30 0.81
C GLY A 77 -7.37 -0.91 1.66
N PHE A 78 -7.69 -1.40 2.85
CA PHE A 78 -6.73 -2.06 3.74
C PHE A 78 -6.16 -3.35 3.13
N VAL A 79 -7.03 -4.23 2.65
CA VAL A 79 -6.62 -5.50 2.01
C VAL A 79 -5.82 -5.23 0.73
N ALA A 80 -6.24 -4.27 -0.10
CA ALA A 80 -5.51 -3.88 -1.30
C ALA A 80 -4.12 -3.31 -0.95
N GLY A 81 -4.02 -2.50 0.11
CA GLY A 81 -2.75 -2.00 0.62
C GLY A 81 -1.81 -3.11 1.05
N LEU A 82 -2.29 -4.07 1.85
CA LEU A 82 -1.50 -5.23 2.26
C LEU A 82 -1.11 -6.11 1.07
N ALA A 83 -2.04 -6.37 0.14
CA ALA A 83 -1.77 -7.16 -1.06
C ALA A 83 -0.71 -6.51 -1.93
N SER A 84 -0.76 -5.18 -2.13
CA SER A 84 0.23 -4.45 -2.92
C SER A 84 1.65 -4.54 -2.32
N MET A 85 1.76 -4.61 -1.00
CA MET A 85 3.06 -4.80 -0.31
C MET A 85 3.55 -6.25 -0.36
N ALA A 86 2.63 -7.22 -0.41
CA ALA A 86 2.96 -8.64 -0.51
C ALA A 86 3.36 -9.08 -1.92
N MET A 87 2.89 -8.40 -2.96
CA MET A 87 3.16 -8.75 -4.36
C MET A 87 4.60 -8.39 -4.76
N LYS A 88 5.23 -9.26 -5.58
CA LYS A 88 6.61 -9.06 -6.06
C LYS A 88 6.81 -7.80 -6.90
N SER A 89 5.78 -7.32 -7.58
CA SER A 89 5.78 -6.10 -8.39
C SER A 89 5.14 -4.90 -7.69
N GLY A 90 4.76 -5.04 -6.42
CA GLY A 90 4.15 -3.96 -5.62
C GLY A 90 5.17 -3.14 -4.83
N PHE A 91 4.68 -2.33 -3.91
CA PHE A 91 5.48 -1.49 -3.02
C PHE A 91 6.16 -2.34 -1.93
N ARG A 92 7.17 -3.11 -2.31
CA ARG A 92 7.87 -3.99 -1.38
C ARG A 92 8.91 -3.20 -0.59
N ILE A 93 8.80 -3.21 0.72
CA ILE A 93 9.85 -2.68 1.60
C ILE A 93 10.98 -3.70 1.64
N ILE A 94 12.08 -3.44 0.92
CA ILE A 94 13.27 -4.29 0.93
C ILE A 94 14.14 -3.84 2.09
N VAL A 95 14.00 -4.50 3.22
CA VAL A 95 14.96 -4.30 4.33
C VAL A 95 16.30 -4.84 3.87
N GLY A 96 17.19 -3.94 3.49
CA GLY A 96 18.50 -4.23 2.91
C GLY A 96 19.30 -5.28 3.68
N SER A 97 20.12 -6.02 2.95
CA SER A 97 21.00 -7.07 3.50
C SER A 97 21.99 -6.44 4.48
N ALA A 98 22.25 -7.16 5.55
CA ALA A 98 22.89 -6.72 6.78
C ALA A 98 24.37 -6.29 6.68
N SER A 99 24.91 -6.02 5.51
CA SER A 99 26.34 -5.78 5.29
C SER A 99 26.72 -4.30 5.14
N ASP A 100 25.79 -3.43 4.82
CA ASP A 100 26.07 -1.99 4.72
C ASP A 100 25.36 -1.21 5.82
N PRO A 101 26.03 -0.20 6.44
CA PRO A 101 25.33 0.74 7.28
C PRO A 101 24.34 1.50 6.42
N LEU A 102 23.04 1.12 6.53
CA LEU A 102 21.95 1.83 5.85
C LEU A 102 22.07 3.31 6.19
N ASP A 103 22.39 4.10 5.17
CA ASP A 103 22.36 5.54 5.31
C ASP A 103 20.92 5.92 5.66
N ARG A 104 20.74 6.77 6.67
CA ARG A 104 19.40 7.19 7.15
C ARG A 104 18.53 7.72 6.00
N LYS A 105 19.16 8.28 4.97
CA LYS A 105 18.49 8.81 3.78
C LYS A 105 17.86 7.71 2.95
N ASP A 106 18.54 6.61 2.73
CA ASP A 106 18.03 5.50 1.92
C ASP A 106 16.86 4.82 2.61
N LEU A 107 16.94 4.65 3.95
CA LEU A 107 15.83 4.11 4.72
C LEU A 107 14.57 5.00 4.65
N ILE A 108 14.73 6.32 4.77
CA ILE A 108 13.61 7.27 4.69
C ILE A 108 12.99 7.24 3.29
N LEU A 109 13.80 7.21 2.23
CA LEU A 109 13.32 7.13 0.86
C LEU A 109 12.57 5.81 0.61
N GLU A 110 13.08 4.70 1.10
CA GLU A 110 12.47 3.38 0.94
C GLU A 110 11.13 3.26 1.68
N LEU A 111 10.98 3.94 2.82
CA LEU A 111 9.72 4.04 3.55
C LEU A 111 8.74 5.06 2.94
N ALA A 112 9.25 6.17 2.40
CA ALA A 112 8.42 7.23 1.81
C ALA A 112 7.82 6.83 0.46
N TYR A 113 8.51 5.99 -0.32
CA TYR A 113 8.03 5.57 -1.64
C TYR A 113 6.66 4.87 -1.62
N PRO A 114 6.40 3.88 -0.76
CA PRO A 114 5.07 3.28 -0.63
C PRO A 114 4.00 4.28 -0.17
N ALA A 115 4.34 5.20 0.74
CA ALA A 115 3.41 6.24 1.19
C ALA A 115 2.96 7.14 0.04
N GLY A 116 3.91 7.60 -0.80
CA GLY A 116 3.61 8.37 -2.00
C GLY A 116 2.71 7.60 -2.98
N GLY A 117 3.00 6.31 -3.18
CA GLY A 117 2.18 5.42 -4.00
C GLY A 117 0.75 5.28 -3.49
N PHE A 118 0.56 5.13 -2.18
CA PHE A 118 -0.79 5.05 -1.59
C PHE A 118 -1.55 6.38 -1.63
N CYS A 119 -0.87 7.51 -1.43
CA CYS A 119 -1.46 8.82 -1.63
C CYS A 119 -1.94 9.00 -3.07
N LEU A 120 -1.11 8.66 -4.05
CA LEU A 120 -1.46 8.73 -5.46
C LEU A 120 -2.64 7.79 -5.79
N SER A 121 -2.63 6.56 -5.28
CA SER A 121 -3.73 5.61 -5.45
C SER A 121 -5.04 6.14 -4.87
N SER A 122 -5.02 6.79 -3.71
CA SER A 122 -6.20 7.41 -3.10
C SER A 122 -6.76 8.53 -3.97
N VAL A 123 -5.90 9.37 -4.55
CA VAL A 123 -6.32 10.43 -5.47
C VAL A 123 -6.94 9.84 -6.73
N VAL A 124 -6.32 8.82 -7.32
CA VAL A 124 -6.85 8.13 -8.51
C VAL A 124 -8.20 7.48 -8.22
N ILE A 125 -8.36 6.79 -7.09
CA ILE A 125 -9.64 6.20 -6.68
C ILE A 125 -10.72 7.28 -6.56
N SER A 126 -10.41 8.40 -5.90
CA SER A 126 -11.36 9.52 -5.74
C SER A 126 -11.73 10.16 -7.07
N LEU A 127 -10.78 10.34 -7.98
CA LEU A 127 -11.04 10.89 -9.32
C LEU A 127 -11.90 9.95 -10.16
N LEU A 128 -11.55 8.66 -10.21
CA LEU A 128 -12.33 7.65 -10.95
C LEU A 128 -13.75 7.54 -10.39
N SER A 129 -13.90 7.54 -9.06
CA SER A 129 -15.21 7.53 -8.43
C SER A 129 -16.02 8.79 -8.79
N SER A 130 -15.40 9.97 -8.79
CA SER A 130 -16.06 11.22 -9.17
C SER A 130 -16.53 11.20 -10.63
N VAL A 131 -15.70 10.72 -11.54
CA VAL A 131 -16.06 10.58 -12.96
C VAL A 131 -17.21 9.58 -13.11
N MET A 132 -17.11 8.41 -12.47
CA MET A 132 -18.12 7.36 -12.54
C MET A 132 -19.49 7.85 -12.03
N PHE A 133 -19.51 8.53 -10.88
CA PHE A 133 -20.74 9.11 -10.34
C PHE A 133 -21.24 10.27 -11.17
N GLY A 134 -20.34 11.10 -11.72
CA GLY A 134 -20.70 12.21 -12.60
C GLY A 134 -21.39 11.76 -13.88
N VAL A 135 -20.89 10.70 -14.52
CA VAL A 135 -21.47 10.14 -15.76
C VAL A 135 -22.83 9.49 -15.50
N SER A 136 -23.08 8.99 -14.27
CA SER A 136 -24.37 8.36 -13.93
C SER A 136 -25.50 9.36 -13.67
N ASN A 137 -25.20 10.65 -13.58
CA ASN A 137 -26.18 11.69 -13.37
C ASN A 137 -26.87 12.06 -14.69
N GLY A 138 -28.17 12.28 -14.63
CA GLY A 138 -28.96 12.63 -15.79
C GLY A 138 -30.18 13.48 -15.45
N SER A 139 -30.90 13.90 -16.45
CA SER A 139 -32.21 14.56 -16.32
C SER A 139 -33.28 13.73 -16.98
N LEU A 140 -34.32 13.40 -16.25
CA LEU A 140 -35.48 12.66 -16.78
C LEU A 140 -36.61 13.56 -17.27
N GLY A 141 -36.39 14.87 -17.31
CA GLY A 141 -37.42 15.80 -17.77
C GLY A 141 -37.27 17.22 -17.28
N LYS A 142 -38.35 17.97 -17.34
CA LYS A 142 -38.46 19.36 -16.87
C LYS A 142 -39.09 19.40 -15.45
N ALA A 143 -38.87 20.45 -14.70
CA ALA A 143 -39.39 20.68 -13.33
C ALA A 143 -38.84 19.70 -12.28
N ARG A 144 -39.68 18.93 -11.62
CA ARG A 144 -39.33 18.11 -10.43
C ARG A 144 -38.41 16.91 -10.74
N LEU A 145 -38.29 16.49 -11.99
CA LEU A 145 -37.41 15.39 -12.45
C LEU A 145 -36.15 15.91 -13.17
N LYS A 146 -35.85 17.20 -13.00
CA LYS A 146 -34.71 17.83 -13.68
C LYS A 146 -33.36 17.20 -13.29
N TYR A 147 -33.24 16.73 -12.06
CA TYR A 147 -32.02 16.12 -11.55
C TYR A 147 -32.28 14.72 -11.01
N VAL A 148 -31.66 13.72 -11.63
CA VAL A 148 -31.76 12.33 -11.19
C VAL A 148 -30.36 11.76 -11.17
N GLY A 149 -29.96 11.24 -10.02
CA GLY A 149 -28.65 10.66 -9.86
C GLY A 149 -28.13 10.74 -8.42
N VAL A 150 -26.83 10.75 -8.31
CA VAL A 150 -26.09 10.77 -7.03
C VAL A 150 -25.45 12.12 -6.80
N ASP A 151 -25.29 12.51 -5.55
CA ASP A 151 -24.37 13.60 -5.21
C ASP A 151 -22.93 13.12 -5.43
N VAL A 152 -22.32 13.65 -6.49
CA VAL A 152 -20.97 13.24 -6.91
C VAL A 152 -19.95 13.47 -5.79
N MET A 153 -20.04 14.60 -5.10
CA MET A 153 -19.09 14.95 -4.05
C MET A 153 -19.25 14.03 -2.83
N GLN A 154 -20.47 13.85 -2.36
CA GLN A 154 -20.74 12.94 -1.22
C GLN A 154 -20.39 11.49 -1.56
N SER A 155 -20.76 11.02 -2.75
CA SER A 155 -20.49 9.65 -3.19
C SER A 155 -19.01 9.38 -3.36
N ALA A 156 -18.26 10.30 -3.97
CA ALA A 156 -16.82 10.18 -4.10
C ALA A 156 -16.10 10.23 -2.75
N GLN A 157 -16.57 11.06 -1.81
CA GLN A 157 -16.03 11.09 -0.45
C GLN A 157 -16.38 9.85 0.36
N ALA A 158 -17.56 9.28 0.18
CA ALA A 158 -17.97 8.04 0.85
C ALA A 158 -17.13 6.83 0.42
N VAL A 159 -16.57 6.83 -0.78
CA VAL A 159 -15.64 5.81 -1.27
C VAL A 159 -14.19 6.20 -0.94
N GLY A 160 -13.79 7.41 -1.28
CA GLY A 160 -12.39 7.85 -1.24
C GLY A 160 -11.81 7.94 0.16
N ARG A 161 -12.52 8.55 1.11
CA ARG A 161 -12.03 8.72 2.48
C ARG A 161 -11.79 7.40 3.21
N PRO A 162 -12.76 6.46 3.28
CA PRO A 162 -12.52 5.18 3.93
C PRO A 162 -11.45 4.35 3.23
N SER A 163 -11.41 4.36 1.89
CA SER A 163 -10.36 3.66 1.13
C SER A 163 -8.97 4.21 1.43
N ALA A 164 -8.81 5.54 1.49
CA ALA A 164 -7.56 6.18 1.87
C ALA A 164 -7.15 5.83 3.31
N MET A 165 -8.10 5.82 4.25
CA MET A 165 -7.83 5.38 5.63
C MET A 165 -7.38 3.92 5.67
N GLY A 166 -8.01 3.03 4.90
CA GLY A 166 -7.62 1.63 4.78
C GLY A 166 -6.18 1.47 4.28
N LEU A 167 -5.81 2.19 3.21
CA LEU A 167 -4.44 2.21 2.69
C LEU A 167 -3.43 2.74 3.72
N CYS A 168 -3.75 3.83 4.42
CA CYS A 168 -2.93 4.36 5.51
C CYS A 168 -2.73 3.35 6.64
N MET A 169 -3.79 2.66 7.06
CA MET A 169 -3.70 1.61 8.09
C MET A 169 -2.78 0.46 7.65
N ALA A 170 -2.88 0.03 6.39
CA ALA A 170 -2.01 -0.99 5.83
C ALA A 170 -0.54 -0.55 5.86
N TRP A 171 -0.26 0.70 5.50
CA TRP A 171 1.08 1.26 5.54
C TRP A 171 1.64 1.33 6.97
N VAL A 172 0.85 1.83 7.93
CA VAL A 172 1.26 1.88 9.35
C VAL A 172 1.55 0.47 9.89
N LEU A 173 0.72 -0.51 9.55
CA LEU A 173 0.93 -1.91 9.95
C LEU A 173 2.24 -2.45 9.37
N ALA A 174 2.56 -2.13 8.12
CA ALA A 174 3.82 -2.51 7.50
C ALA A 174 5.02 -1.85 8.18
N LEU A 175 4.94 -0.57 8.56
CA LEU A 175 5.97 0.11 9.33
C LEU A 175 6.24 -0.57 10.68
N ILE A 176 5.17 -0.94 11.39
CA ILE A 176 5.27 -1.68 12.65
C ILE A 176 5.97 -3.02 12.42
N GLY A 177 5.60 -3.76 11.37
CA GLY A 177 6.23 -5.01 10.98
C GLY A 177 7.74 -4.86 10.73
N VAL A 178 8.14 -3.85 9.97
CA VAL A 178 9.54 -3.52 9.70
C VAL A 178 10.29 -3.18 11.00
N ALA A 179 9.69 -2.36 11.87
CA ALA A 179 10.29 -1.98 13.15
C ALA A 179 10.52 -3.20 14.06
N ILE A 180 9.56 -4.12 14.10
CA ILE A 180 9.68 -5.38 14.87
C ILE A 180 10.82 -6.24 14.32
N VAL A 181 10.86 -6.46 13.00
CA VAL A 181 11.91 -7.27 12.36
C VAL A 181 13.28 -6.65 12.58
N PHE A 182 13.41 -5.32 12.47
CA PHE A 182 14.65 -4.61 12.73
C PHE A 182 15.07 -4.72 14.19
N GLY A 183 14.13 -4.57 15.12
CA GLY A 183 14.36 -4.71 16.56
C GLY A 183 14.87 -6.13 16.93
N ILE A 184 14.22 -7.17 16.42
CA ILE A 184 14.63 -8.56 16.63
C ILE A 184 16.04 -8.81 16.07
N ARG A 185 16.33 -8.35 14.86
CA ARG A 185 17.66 -8.47 14.24
C ARG A 185 18.73 -7.74 15.02
N TRP A 186 18.43 -6.56 15.54
CA TRP A 186 19.36 -5.78 16.34
C TRP A 186 19.69 -6.47 17.67
N ILE A 187 18.69 -7.01 18.38
CA ILE A 187 18.88 -7.79 19.61
C ILE A 187 19.71 -9.05 19.33
N ALA A 188 19.37 -9.80 18.27
CA ALA A 188 20.08 -11.02 17.89
C ALA A 188 21.57 -10.76 17.58
N ARG A 189 21.91 -9.62 16.97
CA ARG A 189 23.30 -9.21 16.73
C ARG A 189 24.02 -8.87 18.02
N ARG A 190 23.38 -8.17 18.96
CA ARG A 190 23.99 -7.86 20.28
C ARG A 190 24.30 -9.14 21.08
N THR A 191 23.37 -10.08 21.12
CA THR A 191 23.58 -11.35 21.85
C THR A 191 24.60 -12.25 21.14
N GLY A 192 24.66 -12.25 19.80
CA GLY A 192 25.69 -12.96 19.03
C GLY A 192 27.11 -12.40 19.27
N ALA A 193 27.28 -11.08 19.31
CA ALA A 193 28.54 -10.42 19.57
C ALA A 193 29.04 -10.69 21.00
N GLN A 194 28.16 -10.72 22.01
CA GLN A 194 28.51 -11.07 23.38
C GLN A 194 28.94 -12.53 23.51
N ARG A 195 28.31 -13.47 22.82
CA ARG A 195 28.74 -14.88 22.81
C ARG A 195 30.10 -15.06 22.15
N ALA A 196 30.39 -14.37 21.06
CA ALA A 196 31.69 -14.41 20.39
C ALA A 196 32.82 -13.84 21.31
N ALA A 197 32.54 -12.79 22.07
CA ALA A 197 33.49 -12.20 23.02
C ALA A 197 33.77 -13.11 24.25
N THR A 198 32.84 -13.99 24.62
CA THR A 198 32.99 -14.90 25.78
C THR A 198 33.63 -16.24 25.39
N THR A 199 33.73 -16.56 24.08
CA THR A 199 34.29 -17.84 23.60
C THR A 199 35.77 -17.76 23.20
N HIS A 200 36.46 -16.61 23.45
CA HIS A 200 37.92 -16.52 23.35
C HIS A 200 38.57 -16.51 24.75
N PRO A 201 38.76 -17.65 25.42
CA PRO A 201 39.68 -17.71 26.54
C PRO A 201 41.10 -17.84 26.01
N ARG A 202 41.91 -16.79 26.26
CA ARG A 202 43.32 -16.91 26.56
C ARG A 202 44.06 -18.16 26.02
N THR A 203 44.54 -18.12 24.80
CA THR A 203 45.63 -19.00 24.37
C THR A 203 46.60 -18.24 23.48
N ILE A 204 47.13 -17.12 23.96
CA ILE A 204 48.27 -16.45 23.36
C ILE A 204 49.17 -15.97 24.52
N VAL A 205 49.68 -16.87 25.31
CA VAL A 205 50.92 -16.68 26.07
C VAL A 205 51.57 -18.04 26.11
N SER A 206 52.32 -18.45 25.14
CA SER A 206 53.51 -19.31 25.22
C SER A 206 54.02 -19.71 23.84
N ARG A 207 54.41 -18.75 23.02
CA ARG A 207 55.21 -19.09 21.82
C ARG A 207 56.18 -17.97 21.42
N LYS A 208 56.79 -17.30 22.40
CA LYS A 208 57.78 -16.25 22.12
C LYS A 208 59.09 -16.43 22.97
N SER A 209 59.40 -17.66 23.38
CA SER A 209 60.64 -17.90 24.11
C SER A 209 61.50 -19.04 23.56
N ILE A 210 61.28 -19.57 22.35
CA ILE A 210 62.12 -20.66 21.77
C ILE A 210 62.70 -20.27 20.40
N GLN A 211 62.72 -19.01 20.03
CA GLN A 211 63.31 -18.61 18.74
C GLN A 211 64.42 -17.55 18.85
N SER A 212 65.08 -17.43 19.98
CA SER A 212 66.21 -16.51 20.18
C SER A 212 67.56 -17.17 20.49
N THR A 213 67.70 -18.51 20.26
CA THR A 213 68.96 -19.21 20.59
C THR A 213 69.59 -19.95 19.43
N THR A 214 69.18 -19.76 18.14
CA THR A 214 69.80 -20.46 17.03
C THR A 214 70.05 -19.53 15.84
N LYS A 215 70.55 -18.32 16.11
CA LYS A 215 71.07 -17.48 15.03
C LYS A 215 72.28 -16.66 15.50
N LYS A 216 73.31 -17.40 15.91
CA LYS A 216 74.61 -16.84 16.13
C LYS A 216 75.68 -17.92 15.87
N GLU A 217 75.75 -18.41 14.65
CA GLU A 217 76.88 -19.21 14.15
C GLU A 217 76.65 -19.52 12.67
N HIS A 218 76.98 -18.60 11.80
CA HIS A 218 77.44 -18.80 10.45
C HIS A 218 77.46 -17.44 9.74
N ASP A 219 78.36 -16.60 10.17
CA ASP A 219 78.89 -15.48 9.39
C ASP A 219 80.37 -15.79 9.29
N ASP A 220 80.77 -16.21 8.11
CA ASP A 220 82.08 -16.03 7.51
C ASP A 220 82.16 -16.86 6.22
N GLN A 221 82.62 -16.15 5.21
CA GLN A 221 83.05 -16.63 3.86
C GLN A 221 82.05 -16.52 2.69
N HIS A 222 82.18 -15.56 1.92
CA HIS A 222 82.83 -15.41 0.67
C HIS A 222 82.30 -14.17 -0.08
N GLU A 223 83.08 -13.25 -0.07
CA GLU A 223 83.54 -12.20 -0.96
C GLU A 223 83.69 -12.63 -2.43
N SER A 224 83.41 -11.66 -3.26
CA SER A 224 83.98 -11.35 -4.59
C SER A 224 83.22 -11.76 -5.84
N THR A 225 83.22 -10.74 -6.63
CA THR A 225 83.26 -10.60 -8.14
C THR A 225 81.92 -10.65 -8.82
N ASP A 226 81.54 -9.69 -9.54
CA ASP A 226 82.04 -8.66 -10.40
C ASP A 226 81.09 -8.50 -11.62
N THR A 227 80.86 -7.27 -11.99
CA THR A 227 80.78 -6.73 -13.33
C THR A 227 79.60 -6.99 -14.26
N THR A 228 78.99 -5.88 -14.62
CA THR A 228 78.85 -5.35 -16.00
C THR A 228 77.68 -5.79 -16.85
N GLY A 229 76.95 -4.78 -17.29
CA GLY A 229 76.38 -4.78 -18.63
C GLY A 229 74.98 -4.23 -18.72
N SER A 230 74.81 -2.95 -18.77
CA SER A 230 74.55 -2.19 -19.98
C SER A 230 73.33 -2.64 -20.79
N GLY A 231 72.37 -1.72 -20.86
CA GLY A 231 72.01 -1.33 -22.21
C GLY A 231 70.52 -1.37 -22.56
N VAL A 232 70.05 -0.16 -22.76
CA VAL A 232 69.32 0.30 -23.97
C VAL A 232 67.78 0.08 -24.05
N ARG A 233 67.07 1.22 -23.79
CA ARG A 233 66.08 1.98 -24.60
C ARG A 233 65.07 1.22 -25.47
N LEU A 234 63.86 1.58 -25.16
CA LEU A 234 62.80 2.25 -25.99
C LEU A 234 62.67 1.89 -27.49
N PRO A 235 61.52 2.02 -28.09
CA PRO A 235 60.47 3.04 -27.89
C PRO A 235 59.13 2.50 -27.45
#